data_59654c616824924804bf3fcca3d3eae7
#
_entry.id   59654c616824924804bf3fcca3d3eae7
#
_cell.length_a   1.000
_cell.length_b   1.000
_cell.length_c   1.000
_cell.angle_alpha   90.00
_cell.angle_beta   90.00
_cell.angle_gamma   90.00
#
_symmetry.space_group_name_H-M   'P 1'
#
loop_
_entity.id
_entity.type
_entity.pdbx_description
1 polymer ?
#
loop_
_entity_poly.entity_id
_entity_poly.type
_entity_poly.pdbx_seq_one_letter_code
_entity_poly.pdbx_strand_id
1 'polypeptide(L)'
;MAGAALLLAACSGRDPYVSGAVGRAGEWNTEKHIDRITGAPVSNSFLATRKVSYGAILFPPPARLQLVCFKEQPAILVGFDFKIGSTHNAEVAYRFDEKPGHEPHVRIVDDHKTVLIDDAKEVAQFVGDMATSENLYLRIRALTAPRTSAEFTVAGAGPMIAAAYASCPLNPDIARRNATPRASQKDDD
;
A
#
# COMPACT_ATOMS: atom_id res chain seq x y z
N MET A 1 -9.71 22.74 -59.98
CA MET A 1 -10.05 23.11 -58.58
C MET A 1 -9.32 22.18 -57.66
N ALA A 2 -8.21 22.65 -57.08
CA ALA A 2 -7.41 21.85 -56.14
C ALA A 2 -7.80 22.24 -54.70
N GLY A 3 -8.40 21.32 -53.99
CA GLY A 3 -8.77 21.51 -52.57
C GLY A 3 -7.58 21.22 -51.65
N ALA A 4 -7.09 22.23 -50.97
CA ALA A 4 -6.08 22.08 -49.93
C ALA A 4 -6.74 21.60 -48.65
N ALA A 5 -6.44 20.36 -48.22
CA ALA A 5 -6.82 19.84 -46.94
C ALA A 5 -5.87 20.37 -45.86
N LEU A 6 -6.35 21.29 -45.02
CA LEU A 6 -5.63 21.70 -43.81
C LEU A 6 -5.68 20.56 -42.80
N LEU A 7 -4.57 19.90 -42.56
CA LEU A 7 -4.35 19.00 -41.44
C LEU A 7 -4.16 19.85 -40.17
N LEU A 8 -5.22 19.99 -39.36
CA LEU A 8 -5.14 20.49 -37.99
C LEU A 8 -4.43 19.45 -37.15
N ALA A 9 -3.13 19.57 -36.98
CA ALA A 9 -2.37 18.87 -35.98
C ALA A 9 -2.83 19.41 -34.61
N ALA A 10 -3.77 18.70 -33.96
CA ALA A 10 -4.13 18.93 -32.57
C ALA A 10 -2.91 18.55 -31.73
N CYS A 11 -2.08 19.52 -31.38
CA CYS A 11 -1.12 19.38 -30.29
C CYS A 11 -1.92 19.19 -29.00
N SER A 12 -2.26 17.94 -28.67
CA SER A 12 -2.63 17.58 -27.31
C SER A 12 -1.38 17.76 -26.46
N GLY A 13 -1.18 18.96 -25.94
CA GLY A 13 -0.14 19.26 -24.97
C GLY A 13 -0.39 18.39 -23.73
N ARG A 14 0.17 17.19 -23.75
CA ARG A 14 0.15 16.30 -22.60
C ARG A 14 1.02 16.97 -21.56
N ASP A 15 0.41 17.47 -20.48
CA ASP A 15 1.16 18.06 -19.37
C ASP A 15 2.14 16.97 -18.85
N PRO A 16 3.47 17.14 -19.02
CA PRO A 16 4.45 16.13 -18.65
C PRO A 16 4.43 15.82 -17.15
N TYR A 17 3.80 16.69 -16.35
CA TYR A 17 3.68 16.52 -14.90
C TYR A 17 2.43 15.74 -14.46
N VAL A 18 1.50 15.43 -15.37
CA VAL A 18 0.23 14.76 -15.03
C VAL A 18 0.10 13.37 -15.64
N SER A 19 0.90 13.00 -16.61
CA SER A 19 0.75 11.69 -17.26
C SER A 19 1.52 10.61 -16.54
N GLY A 20 0.85 9.90 -15.63
CA GLY A 20 1.34 8.64 -15.12
C GLY A 20 1.18 7.52 -16.14
N ALA A 21 2.21 6.70 -16.31
CA ALA A 21 2.02 5.40 -16.92
C ALA A 21 1.27 4.53 -15.91
N VAL A 22 0.11 4.01 -16.29
CA VAL A 22 -0.65 3.05 -15.48
C VAL A 22 -0.24 1.66 -15.91
N GLY A 23 0.42 0.92 -15.01
CA GLY A 23 0.67 -0.51 -15.14
C GLY A 23 -0.38 -1.30 -14.36
N ARG A 24 -0.72 -2.50 -14.84
CA ARG A 24 -1.62 -3.42 -14.13
C ARG A 24 -1.03 -4.82 -14.11
N ALA A 25 -1.10 -5.47 -12.94
CA ALA A 25 -0.80 -6.90 -12.79
C ALA A 25 -1.78 -7.52 -11.79
N GLY A 26 -2.65 -8.41 -12.29
CA GLY A 26 -3.75 -8.94 -11.50
C GLY A 26 -4.69 -7.82 -11.03
N GLU A 27 -4.93 -7.74 -9.74
CA GLU A 27 -5.73 -6.68 -9.10
C GLU A 27 -4.93 -5.41 -8.81
N TRP A 28 -3.60 -5.45 -8.96
CA TRP A 28 -2.70 -4.34 -8.73
C TRP A 28 -2.70 -3.32 -9.85
N ASN A 29 -2.60 -2.07 -9.48
CA ASN A 29 -2.39 -0.94 -10.37
C ASN A 29 -1.13 -0.19 -9.93
N THR A 30 -0.35 0.31 -10.89
CA THR A 30 0.82 1.16 -10.64
C THR A 30 0.63 2.49 -11.34
N GLU A 31 0.85 3.57 -10.64
CA GLU A 31 0.88 4.92 -11.17
C GLU A 31 2.30 5.47 -11.07
N LYS A 32 2.74 6.15 -12.13
CA LYS A 32 3.99 6.90 -12.17
C LYS A 32 3.69 8.31 -12.64
N HIS A 33 4.14 9.29 -11.90
CA HIS A 33 4.00 10.69 -12.28
C HIS A 33 5.22 11.49 -11.83
N ILE A 34 5.33 12.70 -12.30
CA ILE A 34 6.35 13.64 -11.83
C ILE A 34 5.68 14.59 -10.84
N ASP A 35 6.25 14.71 -9.65
CA ASP A 35 5.80 15.69 -8.67
C ASP A 35 5.95 17.11 -9.23
N ARG A 36 4.87 17.88 -9.25
CA ARG A 36 4.83 19.22 -9.86
C ARG A 36 5.63 20.26 -9.09
N ILE A 37 5.94 20.02 -7.84
CA ILE A 37 6.66 20.97 -6.99
C ILE A 37 8.16 20.68 -7.03
N THR A 38 8.55 19.42 -6.90
CA THR A 38 9.96 19.02 -6.79
C THR A 38 10.56 18.59 -8.12
N GLY A 39 9.75 18.26 -9.13
CA GLY A 39 10.19 17.65 -10.38
C GLY A 39 10.64 16.18 -10.23
N ALA A 40 10.53 15.61 -9.05
CA ALA A 40 10.96 14.24 -8.77
C ALA A 40 9.97 13.21 -9.34
N PRO A 41 10.45 12.07 -9.85
CA PRO A 41 9.58 10.97 -10.23
C PRO A 41 8.95 10.33 -8.98
N VAL A 42 7.64 10.17 -8.99
CA VAL A 42 6.87 9.48 -7.95
C VAL A 42 6.27 8.23 -8.55
N SER A 43 6.40 7.13 -7.84
CA SER A 43 5.78 5.85 -8.17
C SER A 43 5.00 5.34 -6.98
N ASN A 44 3.80 4.85 -7.22
CA ASN A 44 3.01 4.14 -6.24
C ASN A 44 2.38 2.90 -6.86
N SER A 45 2.13 1.89 -6.05
CA SER A 45 1.37 0.71 -6.45
C SER A 45 0.22 0.53 -5.47
N PHE A 46 -0.95 0.22 -5.98
CA PHE A 46 -2.13 0.06 -5.13
C PHE A 46 -3.07 -1.01 -5.63
N LEU A 47 -3.87 -1.51 -4.72
CA LEU A 47 -5.02 -2.34 -5.02
C LEU A 47 -6.20 -1.96 -4.10
N ALA A 48 -7.41 -2.29 -4.52
CA ALA A 48 -8.63 -2.03 -3.75
C ALA A 48 -9.39 -3.34 -3.51
N THR A 49 -10.06 -3.42 -2.36
CA THR A 49 -10.92 -4.55 -2.05
C THR A 49 -12.30 -4.12 -1.60
N ARG A 50 -13.31 -4.90 -1.95
CA ARG A 50 -14.69 -4.81 -1.42
C ARG A 50 -14.93 -5.77 -0.26
N LYS A 51 -13.98 -6.65 0.07
CA LYS A 51 -14.04 -7.55 1.22
C LYS A 51 -13.69 -6.78 2.49
N VAL A 52 -14.59 -5.87 2.87
CA VAL A 52 -14.46 -4.99 4.04
C VAL A 52 -15.60 -5.29 5.00
N SER A 53 -15.30 -5.39 6.30
CA SER A 53 -16.28 -5.45 7.36
C SER A 53 -16.12 -4.23 8.27
N TYR A 54 -17.23 -3.57 8.57
CA TYR A 54 -17.29 -2.45 9.50
C TYR A 54 -18.61 -2.50 10.25
N GLY A 55 -18.54 -2.64 11.57
CA GLY A 55 -19.70 -2.97 12.40
C GLY A 55 -20.87 -1.97 12.37
N ALA A 56 -20.69 -0.79 11.79
CA ALA A 56 -21.71 0.24 11.68
C ALA A 56 -22.35 0.35 10.28
N ILE A 57 -21.80 -0.33 9.26
CA ILE A 57 -22.25 -0.21 7.87
C ILE A 57 -22.43 -1.60 7.26
N LEU A 58 -23.61 -1.90 6.73
CA LEU A 58 -23.90 -3.21 6.12
C LEU A 58 -23.10 -3.44 4.82
N PHE A 59 -22.91 -2.39 4.02
CA PHE A 59 -22.14 -2.43 2.77
C PHE A 59 -21.08 -1.33 2.82
N PRO A 60 -19.93 -1.57 3.52
CA PRO A 60 -18.89 -0.56 3.63
C PRO A 60 -18.25 -0.27 2.26
N PRO A 61 -17.77 0.98 2.05
CA PRO A 61 -16.97 1.31 0.89
C PRO A 61 -15.71 0.45 0.77
N PRO A 62 -15.14 0.33 -0.45
CA PRO A 62 -13.89 -0.40 -0.65
C PRO A 62 -12.74 0.16 0.20
N ALA A 63 -11.87 -0.71 0.68
CA ALA A 63 -10.58 -0.31 1.24
C ALA A 63 -9.50 -0.32 0.17
N ARG A 64 -8.45 0.48 0.34
CA ARG A 64 -7.31 0.60 -0.57
C ARG A 64 -6.01 0.33 0.17
N LEU A 65 -5.21 -0.59 -0.33
CA LEU A 65 -3.82 -0.81 0.07
C LEU A 65 -2.92 -0.10 -0.94
N GLN A 66 -1.94 0.69 -0.44
CA GLN A 66 -1.01 1.45 -1.27
C GLN A 66 0.42 1.26 -0.76
N LEU A 67 1.33 1.07 -1.71
CA LEU A 67 2.77 1.07 -1.52
C LEU A 67 3.30 2.39 -2.10
N VAL A 68 3.90 3.21 -1.27
CA VAL A 68 4.32 4.57 -1.67
C VAL A 68 5.74 4.86 -1.21
N CYS A 69 6.42 5.72 -1.95
CA CYS A 69 7.65 6.36 -1.53
C CYS A 69 7.33 7.78 -1.07
N PHE A 70 7.49 8.07 0.20
CA PHE A 70 7.21 9.38 0.77
C PHE A 70 8.47 9.95 1.42
N LYS A 71 8.94 11.11 0.94
CA LYS A 71 10.19 11.74 1.40
C LYS A 71 11.38 10.76 1.37
N GLU A 72 11.53 10.06 0.24
CA GLU A 72 12.59 9.06 0.03
C GLU A 72 12.56 7.85 0.98
N GLN A 73 11.45 7.65 1.68
CA GLN A 73 11.24 6.52 2.56
C GLN A 73 10.05 5.68 2.09
N PRO A 74 10.19 4.34 2.10
CA PRO A 74 9.10 3.46 1.78
C PRO A 74 8.05 3.48 2.89
N ALA A 75 6.79 3.53 2.49
CA ALA A 75 5.66 3.51 3.41
C ALA A 75 4.49 2.68 2.83
N ILE A 76 3.61 2.23 3.72
CA ILE A 76 2.41 1.47 3.37
C ILE A 76 1.21 2.22 3.95
N LEU A 77 0.19 2.40 3.12
CA LEU A 77 -1.07 3.01 3.50
C LEU A 77 -2.21 2.02 3.32
N VAL A 78 -3.09 1.92 4.31
CA VAL A 78 -4.37 1.22 4.15
C VAL A 78 -5.50 2.21 4.45
N GLY A 79 -6.15 2.67 3.39
CA GLY A 79 -7.18 3.70 3.43
C GLY A 79 -8.59 3.14 3.43
N PHE A 80 -9.48 3.81 4.18
CA PHE A 80 -10.91 3.55 4.29
C PHE A 80 -11.67 4.88 4.07
N ASP A 81 -12.92 4.80 3.64
CA ASP A 81 -13.78 6.00 3.49
C ASP A 81 -14.57 6.33 4.76
N PHE A 82 -14.23 5.69 5.90
CA PHE A 82 -14.85 5.91 7.21
C PHE A 82 -13.78 5.93 8.31
N LYS A 83 -14.12 6.48 9.48
CA LYS A 83 -13.20 6.57 10.63
C LYS A 83 -12.96 5.21 11.27
N ILE A 84 -11.70 4.86 11.44
CA ILE A 84 -11.24 3.56 11.97
C ILE A 84 -10.65 3.65 13.39
N GLY A 85 -10.67 4.82 14.00
CA GLY A 85 -10.05 5.09 15.30
C GLY A 85 -8.93 6.11 15.21
N SER A 86 -8.12 6.23 16.25
CA SER A 86 -6.95 7.11 16.28
C SER A 86 -5.70 6.34 16.69
N THR A 87 -4.52 6.90 16.45
CA THR A 87 -3.23 6.29 16.80
C THR A 87 -3.14 5.87 18.27
N HIS A 88 -3.80 6.61 19.17
CA HIS A 88 -3.73 6.35 20.61
C HIS A 88 -4.74 5.32 21.13
N ASN A 89 -5.74 4.95 20.32
CA ASN A 89 -6.84 4.09 20.77
C ASN A 89 -7.17 2.94 19.84
N ALA A 90 -6.37 2.72 18.80
CA ALA A 90 -6.56 1.65 17.85
C ALA A 90 -5.37 0.68 17.85
N GLU A 91 -5.68 -0.59 17.85
CA GLU A 91 -4.76 -1.70 17.60
C GLU A 91 -4.96 -2.19 16.17
N VAL A 92 -3.87 -2.27 15.44
CA VAL A 92 -3.86 -2.81 14.06
C VAL A 92 -3.09 -4.10 14.06
N ALA A 93 -3.69 -5.14 13.49
CA ALA A 93 -3.04 -6.42 13.29
C ALA A 93 -3.23 -6.88 11.84
N TYR A 94 -2.25 -7.56 11.29
CA TYR A 94 -2.34 -8.16 9.96
C TYR A 94 -1.76 -9.56 9.94
N ARG A 95 -2.17 -10.34 8.93
CA ARG A 95 -1.63 -11.66 8.64
C ARG A 95 -1.69 -11.91 7.14
N PHE A 96 -0.63 -12.49 6.61
CA PHE A 96 -0.57 -12.99 5.25
C PHE A 96 -0.76 -14.50 5.24
N ASP A 97 -1.73 -15.01 4.49
CA ASP A 97 -2.09 -16.42 4.39
C ASP A 97 -2.06 -17.11 5.78
N GLU A 98 -1.30 -18.20 5.92
CA GLU A 98 -1.11 -18.93 7.18
C GLU A 98 0.18 -18.52 7.94
N LYS A 99 0.84 -17.42 7.53
CA LYS A 99 2.02 -16.91 8.25
C LYS A 99 1.65 -16.37 9.63
N PRO A 100 2.62 -16.17 10.53
CA PRO A 100 2.37 -15.54 11.82
C PRO A 100 1.71 -14.18 11.66
N GLY A 101 0.80 -13.83 12.57
CA GLY A 101 0.21 -12.50 12.65
C GLY A 101 1.19 -11.49 13.23
N HIS A 102 1.02 -10.24 12.82
CA HIS A 102 1.84 -9.10 13.26
C HIS A 102 0.96 -7.98 13.80
N GLU A 103 1.46 -7.29 14.81
CA GLU A 103 0.87 -6.07 15.38
C GLU A 103 1.88 -4.93 15.25
N PRO A 104 1.94 -4.28 14.08
CA PRO A 104 2.94 -3.27 13.78
C PRO A 104 2.69 -1.97 14.55
N HIS A 105 3.74 -1.20 14.77
CA HIS A 105 3.61 0.19 15.15
C HIS A 105 3.05 0.99 13.98
N VAL A 106 1.88 1.59 14.16
CA VAL A 106 1.20 2.34 13.09
C VAL A 106 0.83 3.74 13.54
N ARG A 107 0.64 4.63 12.57
CA ARG A 107 -0.06 5.90 12.77
C ARG A 107 -1.40 5.85 12.04
N ILE A 108 -2.42 6.47 12.61
CA ILE A 108 -3.70 6.68 11.92
C ILE A 108 -3.76 8.13 11.51
N VAL A 109 -3.85 8.35 10.22
CA VAL A 109 -3.76 9.66 9.57
C VAL A 109 -5.01 9.92 8.72
N ASP A 110 -5.02 11.01 7.95
CA ASP A 110 -6.10 11.36 7.02
C ASP A 110 -7.49 11.35 7.69
N ASP A 111 -7.67 12.23 8.67
CA ASP A 111 -8.91 12.35 9.44
C ASP A 111 -9.40 11.02 10.03
N HIS A 112 -8.47 10.23 10.56
CA HIS A 112 -8.75 8.93 11.18
C HIS A 112 -9.24 7.82 10.23
N LYS A 113 -8.86 7.89 8.95
CA LYS A 113 -9.31 6.95 7.92
C LYS A 113 -8.21 6.07 7.35
N THR A 114 -6.95 6.39 7.59
CA THR A 114 -5.83 5.71 6.95
C THR A 114 -4.84 5.17 7.98
N VAL A 115 -4.54 3.88 7.91
CA VAL A 115 -3.40 3.27 8.61
C VAL A 115 -2.14 3.58 7.82
N LEU A 116 -1.14 4.14 8.48
CA LEU A 116 0.20 4.39 7.94
C LEU A 116 1.22 3.54 8.68
N ILE A 117 1.98 2.73 7.94
CA ILE A 117 3.16 2.00 8.39
C ILE A 117 4.37 2.65 7.70
N ASP A 118 5.24 3.30 8.46
CA ASP A 118 6.40 4.05 7.96
C ASP A 118 7.69 3.78 8.74
N ASP A 119 7.66 2.88 9.73
CA ASP A 119 8.87 2.34 10.31
C ASP A 119 9.56 1.39 9.33
N ALA A 120 10.85 1.59 9.07
CA ALA A 120 11.58 0.85 8.04
C ALA A 120 11.60 -0.67 8.26
N LYS A 121 11.60 -1.11 9.53
CA LYS A 121 11.59 -2.53 9.89
C LYS A 121 10.20 -3.14 9.65
N GLU A 122 9.16 -2.43 10.06
CA GLU A 122 7.77 -2.87 9.87
C GLU A 122 7.40 -2.91 8.38
N VAL A 123 7.82 -1.90 7.59
CA VAL A 123 7.64 -1.90 6.13
C VAL A 123 8.36 -3.08 5.49
N ALA A 124 9.63 -3.34 5.86
CA ALA A 124 10.40 -4.45 5.31
C ALA A 124 9.78 -5.81 5.64
N GLN A 125 9.27 -5.98 6.86
CA GLN A 125 8.56 -7.20 7.29
C GLN A 125 7.27 -7.39 6.48
N PHE A 126 6.43 -6.37 6.42
CA PHE A 126 5.16 -6.41 5.68
C PHE A 126 5.37 -6.76 4.21
N VAL A 127 6.32 -6.08 3.56
CA VAL A 127 6.64 -6.28 2.14
C VAL A 127 7.26 -7.65 1.88
N GLY A 128 8.13 -8.13 2.78
CA GLY A 128 8.74 -9.45 2.70
C GLY A 128 7.69 -10.57 2.76
N ASP A 129 6.73 -10.45 3.66
CA ASP A 129 5.63 -11.41 3.77
C ASP A 129 4.70 -11.34 2.57
N MET A 130 4.36 -10.13 2.12
CA MET A 130 3.48 -9.89 0.98
C MET A 130 4.03 -10.45 -0.33
N ALA A 131 5.35 -10.36 -0.55
CA ALA A 131 5.99 -10.79 -1.79
C ALA A 131 5.79 -12.28 -2.12
N THR A 132 5.53 -13.10 -1.09
CA THR A 132 5.38 -14.57 -1.19
C THR A 132 4.01 -15.05 -0.74
N SER A 133 2.99 -14.19 -0.74
CA SER A 133 1.65 -14.51 -0.26
C SER A 133 0.58 -14.18 -1.29
N GLU A 134 -0.59 -14.79 -1.13
CA GLU A 134 -1.75 -14.56 -1.99
C GLU A 134 -2.76 -13.63 -1.34
N ASN A 135 -2.92 -13.70 -0.03
CA ASN A 135 -3.95 -12.96 0.70
C ASN A 135 -3.37 -12.23 1.90
N LEU A 136 -3.90 -11.04 2.15
CA LEU A 136 -3.68 -10.24 3.34
C LEU A 136 -5.00 -10.07 4.09
N TYR A 137 -5.04 -10.45 5.35
CA TYR A 137 -6.10 -10.09 6.30
C TYR A 137 -5.59 -9.00 7.24
N LEU A 138 -6.33 -7.89 7.33
CA LEU A 138 -6.04 -6.78 8.23
C LEU A 138 -7.24 -6.55 9.15
N ARG A 139 -6.97 -6.34 10.44
CA ARG A 139 -7.95 -6.07 11.48
C ARG A 139 -7.58 -4.83 12.26
N ILE A 140 -8.58 -3.99 12.54
CA ILE A 140 -8.45 -2.80 13.39
C ILE A 140 -9.45 -2.92 14.51
N ARG A 141 -8.98 -2.74 15.75
CA ARG A 141 -9.78 -2.63 16.97
C ARG A 141 -9.53 -1.26 17.56
N ALA A 142 -10.55 -0.48 17.75
CA ALA A 142 -10.45 0.84 18.35
C ALA A 142 -11.48 0.97 19.50
N LEU A 143 -11.14 1.79 20.50
CA LEU A 143 -12.06 2.05 21.62
C LEU A 143 -13.23 2.94 21.18
N THR A 144 -13.03 3.79 20.18
CA THR A 144 -13.97 4.84 19.76
C THR A 144 -14.54 4.63 18.36
N ALA A 145 -14.25 3.49 17.72
CA ALA A 145 -14.79 3.14 16.42
C ALA A 145 -15.19 1.66 16.37
N PRO A 146 -16.15 1.27 15.53
CA PRO A 146 -16.49 -0.13 15.31
C PRO A 146 -15.29 -0.95 14.81
N ARG A 147 -15.31 -2.24 15.15
CA ARG A 147 -14.30 -3.18 14.62
C ARG A 147 -14.32 -3.15 13.11
N THR A 148 -13.13 -3.03 12.52
CA THR A 148 -12.92 -2.99 11.08
C THR A 148 -12.04 -4.15 10.65
N SER A 149 -12.33 -4.77 9.52
CA SER A 149 -11.40 -5.68 8.85
C SER A 149 -11.47 -5.51 7.33
N ALA A 150 -10.38 -5.86 6.67
CA ALA A 150 -10.29 -5.90 5.22
C ALA A 150 -9.45 -7.10 4.77
N GLU A 151 -9.85 -7.72 3.66
CA GLU A 151 -9.10 -8.80 3.02
C GLU A 151 -8.70 -8.36 1.61
N PHE A 152 -7.41 -8.49 1.29
CA PHE A 152 -6.86 -8.14 -0.01
C PHE A 152 -6.25 -9.36 -0.68
N THR A 153 -6.48 -9.53 -1.97
CA THR A 153 -5.75 -10.50 -2.79
C THR A 153 -4.47 -9.84 -3.28
N VAL A 154 -3.34 -10.20 -2.67
CA VAL A 154 -2.02 -9.58 -2.92
C VAL A 154 -1.15 -10.36 -3.89
N ALA A 155 -1.66 -11.45 -4.45
CA ALA A 155 -0.94 -12.27 -5.43
C ALA A 155 -0.30 -11.39 -6.53
N GLY A 156 0.94 -11.70 -6.90
CA GLY A 156 1.68 -10.92 -7.89
C GLY A 156 2.28 -9.61 -7.37
N ALA A 157 2.39 -9.42 -6.05
CA ALA A 157 2.92 -8.20 -5.45
C ALA A 157 4.39 -7.88 -5.82
N GLY A 158 5.23 -8.88 -6.12
CA GLY A 158 6.66 -8.68 -6.33
C GLY A 158 7.03 -7.56 -7.31
N PRO A 159 6.56 -7.57 -8.57
CA PRO A 159 6.79 -6.48 -9.52
C PRO A 159 6.22 -5.13 -9.06
N MET A 160 5.13 -5.13 -8.30
CA MET A 160 4.48 -3.92 -7.79
C MET A 160 5.27 -3.28 -6.66
N ILE A 161 5.85 -4.10 -5.79
CA ILE A 161 6.79 -3.67 -4.74
C ILE A 161 8.01 -3.00 -5.38
N ALA A 162 8.62 -3.66 -6.37
CA ALA A 162 9.76 -3.12 -7.09
C ALA A 162 9.44 -1.78 -7.79
N ALA A 163 8.25 -1.67 -8.38
CA ALA A 163 7.80 -0.45 -9.04
C ALA A 163 7.54 0.69 -8.04
N ALA A 164 6.87 0.40 -6.92
CA ALA A 164 6.54 1.41 -5.92
C ALA A 164 7.78 1.99 -5.23
N TYR A 165 8.77 1.15 -4.95
CA TYR A 165 9.97 1.53 -4.19
C TYR A 165 11.21 1.72 -5.05
N ALA A 166 11.04 1.95 -6.36
CA ALA A 166 12.17 2.18 -7.28
C ALA A 166 13.01 3.40 -6.89
N SER A 167 12.40 4.45 -6.33
CA SER A 167 13.08 5.68 -5.89
C SER A 167 13.48 5.69 -4.41
N CYS A 168 12.97 4.74 -3.61
CA CYS A 168 13.32 4.59 -2.21
C CYS A 168 13.47 3.10 -1.86
N PRO A 169 14.57 2.46 -2.27
CA PRO A 169 14.72 1.02 -2.13
C PRO A 169 14.66 0.61 -0.66
N LEU A 170 13.96 -0.51 -0.42
CA LEU A 170 13.95 -1.17 0.89
C LEU A 170 15.39 -1.53 1.29
N ASN A 171 15.77 -1.26 2.53
CA ASN A 171 17.07 -1.65 3.02
C ASN A 171 17.23 -3.19 2.96
N PRO A 172 18.13 -3.74 2.11
CA PRO A 172 18.25 -5.17 1.89
C PRO A 172 18.68 -5.93 3.15
N ASP A 173 19.40 -5.28 4.05
CA ASP A 173 19.86 -5.90 5.30
C ASP A 173 18.74 -6.09 6.31
N ILE A 174 17.74 -5.22 6.29
CA ILE A 174 16.53 -5.38 7.10
C ILE A 174 15.66 -6.49 6.51
N ALA A 175 15.48 -6.50 5.20
CA ALA A 175 14.69 -7.52 4.51
C ALA A 175 15.25 -8.95 4.73
N ARG A 176 16.59 -9.12 4.67
CA ARG A 176 17.26 -10.41 4.90
C ARG A 176 17.15 -10.91 6.34
N ARG A 177 17.29 -10.03 7.32
CA ARG A 177 17.19 -10.40 8.75
C ARG A 177 15.79 -10.90 9.14
N ASN A 178 14.77 -10.37 8.51
CA ASN A 178 13.38 -10.76 8.78
C ASN A 178 12.96 -12.04 8.04
N ALA A 179 13.65 -12.42 6.97
CA ALA A 179 13.41 -13.65 6.23
C ALA A 179 13.99 -14.91 6.92
N THR A 180 14.86 -14.75 7.93
CA THR A 180 15.43 -15.88 8.67
C THR A 180 14.46 -16.30 9.78
N PRO A 181 13.91 -17.55 9.78
CA PRO A 181 13.09 -18.03 10.87
C PRO A 181 13.88 -17.97 12.17
N ARG A 182 13.30 -17.37 13.20
CA ARG A 182 13.87 -17.41 14.54
C ARG A 182 13.92 -18.86 14.97
N ALA A 183 15.12 -19.46 14.99
CA ALA A 183 15.32 -20.78 15.56
C ALA A 183 14.75 -20.75 16.98
N SER A 184 13.81 -21.66 17.24
CA SER A 184 13.22 -21.83 18.56
C SER A 184 14.34 -21.99 19.59
N GLN A 185 14.48 -21.02 20.46
CA GLN A 185 15.32 -21.16 21.64
C GLN A 185 14.71 -22.29 22.45
N LYS A 186 15.37 -23.45 22.41
CA LYS A 186 15.09 -24.57 23.30
C LYS A 186 15.50 -24.09 24.69
N ASP A 187 14.52 -23.88 25.55
CA ASP A 187 14.76 -23.77 26.98
C ASP A 187 15.23 -25.14 27.44
N ASP A 188 16.55 -25.29 27.66
CA ASP A 188 17.11 -26.38 28.46
C ASP A 188 17.08 -25.91 29.92
N ASP A 189 16.17 -26.51 30.65
CA ASP A 189 16.09 -26.52 32.12
C ASP A 189 16.72 -27.81 32.63
#